data_32bbee8faa2e0f34cccfeea884955b6d
#
_entry.id   32bbee8faa2e0f34cccfeea884955b6d
#
_cell.length_a   1.000
_cell.length_b   1.000
_cell.length_c   1.000
_cell.angle_alpha   90.00
_cell.angle_beta   90.00
_cell.angle_gamma   90.00
#
_symmetry.space_group_name_H-M   'P 1'
#
loop_
_entity.id
_entity.type
_entity.pdbx_description
1 polymer ?
#
loop_
_entity_poly.entity_id
_entity_poly.type
_entity_poly.pdbx_seq_one_letter_code
_entity_poly.pdbx_strand_id
1 'polypeptide(L)'
;MSKLKCGLIQMSLKGDGTMAPEKIRDLMIEAHIPMLEDAAKQGVKVLCFQEVFTSPYFCPSQDKKWYTAAESIPDGPTIKLMQEYAKKYQMVIVVPIYEEEMPGVYYNTAAVIDADGSFLGKYRKTHIPQVAPGFYEKFFFKPGNLGYPVFNTAYVKLGVYICYDRHFPEGWRALALNGAEYIVNPSATVAGLSKYLWELEQPASAAANGVFIGAINRVGKEEPWANEMGEFYGSSYIVNPRGEIEAQASYGDDELLVHEIDLDMVREVRDTWQFFRDRRSDLYGRLTEK
;
A
#
# COMPACT_ATOMS: atom_id res chain seq x y z
N MET A 1 -2.15 -22.21 11.95
CA MET A 1 -2.10 -22.44 10.49
C MET A 1 -1.12 -21.42 9.96
N SER A 2 -0.05 -21.90 9.33
CA SER A 2 1.01 -21.04 8.81
C SER A 2 0.67 -20.43 7.44
N LYS A 3 -0.27 -21.04 6.70
CA LYS A 3 -0.63 -20.62 5.33
C LYS A 3 -1.70 -19.55 5.32
N LEU A 4 -1.46 -18.48 4.56
CA LEU A 4 -2.32 -17.31 4.47
C LEU A 4 -2.52 -16.91 3.00
N LYS A 5 -3.78 -16.88 2.52
CA LYS A 5 -4.08 -16.32 1.20
C LYS A 5 -4.15 -14.80 1.27
N CYS A 6 -3.31 -14.15 0.46
CA CYS A 6 -3.25 -12.71 0.29
C CYS A 6 -3.78 -12.30 -1.09
N GLY A 7 -4.45 -11.18 -1.16
CA GLY A 7 -4.96 -10.58 -2.41
C GLY A 7 -4.45 -9.16 -2.59
N LEU A 8 -4.05 -8.83 -3.82
CA LEU A 8 -3.64 -7.49 -4.23
C LEU A 8 -4.50 -7.09 -5.43
N ILE A 9 -5.19 -5.95 -5.36
CA ILE A 9 -5.95 -5.44 -6.50
C ILE A 9 -5.16 -4.30 -7.13
N GLN A 10 -4.70 -4.50 -8.36
CA GLN A 10 -4.23 -3.44 -9.24
C GLN A 10 -5.34 -3.03 -10.18
N MET A 11 -5.57 -1.72 -10.36
CA MET A 11 -6.67 -1.23 -11.16
C MET A 11 -6.34 0.09 -11.85
N SER A 12 -6.85 0.25 -13.07
CA SER A 12 -6.86 1.50 -13.83
C SER A 12 -7.90 2.47 -13.28
N LEU A 13 -7.68 3.76 -13.48
CA LEU A 13 -8.66 4.78 -13.16
C LEU A 13 -9.99 4.54 -13.92
N LYS A 14 -11.10 4.63 -13.23
CA LYS A 14 -12.44 4.66 -13.83
C LYS A 14 -12.93 6.11 -13.88
N GLY A 15 -13.16 6.59 -15.10
CA GLY A 15 -13.37 8.01 -15.39
C GLY A 15 -12.06 8.72 -15.75
N ASP A 16 -12.01 10.01 -15.51
CA ASP A 16 -10.83 10.85 -15.77
C ASP A 16 -10.72 12.03 -14.78
N GLY A 17 -9.55 12.66 -14.72
CA GLY A 17 -9.26 13.76 -13.80
C GLY A 17 -10.02 15.07 -14.04
N THR A 18 -10.90 15.15 -15.06
CA THR A 18 -11.80 16.31 -15.30
C THR A 18 -13.11 16.19 -14.53
N MET A 19 -13.46 14.98 -14.10
CA MET A 19 -14.70 14.69 -13.36
C MET A 19 -14.63 15.23 -11.93
N ALA A 20 -15.80 15.34 -11.28
CA ALA A 20 -15.90 15.66 -9.87
C ALA A 20 -15.30 14.53 -9.02
N PRO A 21 -14.49 14.85 -7.97
CA PRO A 21 -13.80 13.85 -7.15
C PRO A 21 -14.73 12.77 -6.57
N GLU A 22 -15.90 13.16 -6.07
CA GLU A 22 -16.89 12.23 -5.50
C GLU A 22 -17.42 11.24 -6.53
N LYS A 23 -17.59 11.66 -7.79
CA LYS A 23 -18.02 10.78 -8.86
C LYS A 23 -16.96 9.75 -9.23
N ILE A 24 -15.69 10.16 -9.25
CA ILE A 24 -14.58 9.24 -9.48
C ILE A 24 -14.49 8.23 -8.35
N ARG A 25 -14.59 8.68 -7.09
CA ARG A 25 -14.63 7.79 -5.92
C ARG A 25 -15.68 6.70 -6.09
N ASP A 26 -16.89 7.08 -6.44
CA ASP A 26 -18.02 6.14 -6.58
C ASP A 26 -17.75 5.13 -7.71
N LEU A 27 -17.24 5.56 -8.86
CA LEU A 27 -16.84 4.68 -9.96
C LEU A 27 -15.69 3.73 -9.57
N MET A 28 -14.70 4.22 -8.85
CA MET A 28 -13.58 3.40 -8.39
C MET A 28 -14.05 2.34 -7.38
N ILE A 29 -14.89 2.71 -6.43
CA ILE A 29 -15.48 1.76 -5.47
C ILE A 29 -16.31 0.71 -6.20
N GLU A 30 -17.20 1.13 -7.11
CA GLU A 30 -18.04 0.23 -7.91
C GLU A 30 -17.18 -0.79 -8.68
N ALA A 31 -16.06 -0.36 -9.25
CA ALA A 31 -15.15 -1.24 -9.99
C ALA A 31 -14.36 -2.21 -9.08
N HIS A 32 -14.02 -1.80 -7.84
CA HIS A 32 -13.26 -2.65 -6.92
C HIS A 32 -14.12 -3.72 -6.24
N ILE A 33 -15.42 -3.47 -6.01
CA ILE A 33 -16.30 -4.39 -5.30
C ILE A 33 -16.33 -5.79 -5.94
N PRO A 34 -16.49 -5.97 -7.27
CA PRO A 34 -16.50 -7.30 -7.88
C PRO A 34 -15.17 -8.06 -7.64
N MET A 35 -14.01 -7.38 -7.68
CA MET A 35 -12.73 -8.01 -7.40
C MET A 35 -12.55 -8.36 -5.93
N LEU A 36 -13.04 -7.50 -5.01
CA LEU A 36 -13.09 -7.80 -3.59
C LEU A 36 -13.97 -9.04 -3.30
N GLU A 37 -15.14 -9.13 -3.94
CA GLU A 37 -16.02 -10.28 -3.81
C GLU A 37 -15.42 -11.55 -4.41
N ASP A 38 -14.67 -11.44 -5.50
CA ASP A 38 -13.92 -12.56 -6.07
C ASP A 38 -12.77 -13.00 -5.16
N ALA A 39 -12.04 -12.06 -4.56
CA ALA A 39 -11.03 -12.36 -3.55
C ALA A 39 -11.63 -13.17 -2.38
N ALA A 40 -12.81 -12.77 -1.91
CA ALA A 40 -13.51 -13.49 -0.85
C ALA A 40 -13.91 -14.91 -1.26
N LYS A 41 -14.42 -15.10 -2.50
CA LYS A 41 -14.75 -16.43 -3.06
C LYS A 41 -13.51 -17.33 -3.17
N GLN A 42 -12.35 -16.76 -3.47
CA GLN A 42 -11.07 -17.48 -3.53
C GLN A 42 -10.46 -17.74 -2.14
N GLY A 43 -11.08 -17.25 -1.07
CA GLY A 43 -10.65 -17.50 0.32
C GLY A 43 -9.52 -16.57 0.77
N VAL A 44 -9.34 -15.42 0.13
CA VAL A 44 -8.38 -14.38 0.57
C VAL A 44 -8.71 -13.95 2.00
N LYS A 45 -7.69 -13.78 2.82
CA LYS A 45 -7.77 -13.37 4.22
C LYS A 45 -7.21 -11.97 4.47
N VAL A 46 -6.26 -11.52 3.64
CA VAL A 46 -5.73 -10.15 3.66
C VAL A 46 -5.78 -9.59 2.26
N LEU A 47 -6.49 -8.48 2.07
CA LEU A 47 -6.65 -7.79 0.80
C LEU A 47 -6.08 -6.37 0.91
N CYS A 48 -5.36 -5.92 -0.12
CA CYS A 48 -4.89 -4.55 -0.23
C CYS A 48 -5.21 -3.95 -1.60
N PHE A 49 -5.65 -2.68 -1.61
CA PHE A 49 -5.85 -1.87 -2.82
C PHE A 49 -4.59 -1.05 -3.13
N GLN A 50 -4.52 -0.46 -4.34
CA GLN A 50 -3.45 0.46 -4.72
C GLN A 50 -3.53 1.80 -3.94
N GLU A 51 -2.45 2.58 -3.95
CA GLU A 51 -2.36 3.89 -3.30
C GLU A 51 -3.46 4.84 -3.75
N VAL A 52 -4.13 5.53 -2.79
CA VAL A 52 -5.26 6.46 -3.00
C VAL A 52 -6.30 5.93 -4.00
N PHE A 53 -6.73 4.70 -3.80
CA PHE A 53 -7.50 3.91 -4.77
C PHE A 53 -8.84 4.54 -5.20
N THR A 54 -9.38 5.45 -4.41
CA THR A 54 -10.67 6.14 -4.66
C THR A 54 -10.55 7.36 -5.58
N SER A 55 -9.35 7.71 -6.02
CA SER A 55 -9.11 8.91 -6.83
C SER A 55 -8.07 8.65 -7.94
N PRO A 56 -7.96 9.51 -8.95
CA PRO A 56 -6.78 9.50 -9.81
C PRO A 56 -5.54 9.87 -9.00
N TYR A 57 -4.38 9.65 -9.56
CA TYR A 57 -3.15 10.21 -9.02
C TYR A 57 -3.05 11.70 -9.40
N PHE A 58 -3.76 12.54 -8.65
CA PHE A 58 -4.01 13.95 -8.96
C PHE A 58 -2.83 14.89 -8.73
N CYS A 59 -1.72 14.39 -8.22
CA CYS A 59 -0.58 15.21 -7.78
C CYS A 59 0.04 16.12 -8.87
N PRO A 60 0.00 15.79 -10.17
CA PRO A 60 0.48 16.70 -11.21
C PRO A 60 -0.28 18.01 -11.27
N SER A 61 -1.57 18.01 -10.93
CA SER A 61 -2.45 19.17 -11.10
C SER A 61 -2.15 20.35 -10.17
N GLN A 62 -1.66 20.06 -8.94
CA GLN A 62 -1.54 21.05 -7.85
C GLN A 62 -2.82 21.90 -7.68
N ASP A 63 -4.00 21.31 -7.94
CA ASP A 63 -5.29 21.96 -7.90
C ASP A 63 -6.03 21.66 -6.59
N LYS A 64 -6.47 22.72 -5.91
CA LYS A 64 -7.22 22.64 -4.64
C LYS A 64 -8.56 21.89 -4.74
N LYS A 65 -9.11 21.70 -5.97
CA LYS A 65 -10.32 20.90 -6.13
C LYS A 65 -10.19 19.51 -5.51
N TRP A 66 -8.98 18.93 -5.48
CA TRP A 66 -8.72 17.61 -4.96
C TRP A 66 -8.77 17.52 -3.43
N TYR A 67 -8.78 18.66 -2.71
CA TYR A 67 -9.01 18.64 -1.26
C TYR A 67 -10.38 18.05 -0.89
N THR A 68 -11.37 18.15 -1.80
CA THR A 68 -12.69 17.56 -1.62
C THR A 68 -12.73 16.04 -1.80
N ALA A 69 -11.65 15.43 -2.34
CA ALA A 69 -11.51 13.98 -2.42
C ALA A 69 -11.09 13.33 -1.10
N ALA A 70 -10.65 14.14 -0.13
CA ALA A 70 -10.19 13.62 1.15
C ALA A 70 -11.38 13.23 2.04
N GLU A 71 -11.17 12.17 2.82
CA GLU A 71 -12.15 11.66 3.78
C GLU A 71 -11.55 11.59 5.19
N SER A 72 -12.37 11.75 6.22
CA SER A 72 -11.94 11.47 7.59
C SER A 72 -11.76 9.98 7.84
N ILE A 73 -10.78 9.60 8.65
CA ILE A 73 -10.54 8.22 9.08
C ILE A 73 -10.66 8.14 10.60
N PRO A 74 -11.53 7.26 11.15
CA PRO A 74 -12.25 6.16 10.50
C PRO A 74 -13.66 6.49 10.00
N ASP A 75 -14.15 7.72 10.14
CA ASP A 75 -15.58 8.04 10.03
C ASP A 75 -16.07 8.32 8.60
N GLY A 76 -15.17 8.38 7.63
CA GLY A 76 -15.49 8.59 6.22
C GLY A 76 -16.27 7.45 5.58
N PRO A 77 -17.02 7.73 4.48
CA PRO A 77 -17.92 6.77 3.85
C PRO A 77 -17.17 5.56 3.28
N THR A 78 -15.98 5.75 2.73
CA THR A 78 -15.19 4.62 2.17
C THR A 78 -14.77 3.65 3.27
N ILE A 79 -14.29 4.16 4.42
CA ILE A 79 -13.87 3.28 5.53
C ILE A 79 -15.07 2.52 6.09
N LYS A 80 -16.21 3.20 6.29
CA LYS A 80 -17.45 2.55 6.77
C LYS A 80 -17.89 1.40 5.85
N LEU A 81 -17.88 1.64 4.54
CA LEU A 81 -18.22 0.63 3.55
C LEU A 81 -17.24 -0.57 3.61
N MET A 82 -15.93 -0.30 3.71
CA MET A 82 -14.93 -1.37 3.78
C MET A 82 -15.00 -2.16 5.09
N GLN A 83 -15.43 -1.54 6.20
CA GLN A 83 -15.70 -2.24 7.45
C GLN A 83 -16.85 -3.26 7.31
N GLU A 84 -17.90 -2.90 6.55
CA GLU A 84 -19.02 -3.83 6.25
C GLU A 84 -18.51 -5.02 5.42
N TYR A 85 -17.71 -4.78 4.38
CA TYR A 85 -17.13 -5.85 3.55
C TYR A 85 -16.14 -6.72 4.32
N ALA A 86 -15.27 -6.14 5.14
CA ALA A 86 -14.34 -6.87 5.99
C ALA A 86 -15.07 -7.84 6.91
N LYS A 87 -16.09 -7.36 7.60
CA LYS A 87 -16.95 -8.17 8.47
C LYS A 87 -17.72 -9.25 7.69
N LYS A 88 -18.33 -8.88 6.55
CA LYS A 88 -19.12 -9.79 5.71
C LYS A 88 -18.32 -10.99 5.24
N TYR A 89 -17.07 -10.75 4.84
CA TYR A 89 -16.19 -11.78 4.25
C TYR A 89 -15.13 -12.32 5.21
N GLN A 90 -15.09 -11.85 6.45
CA GLN A 90 -14.09 -12.22 7.43
C GLN A 90 -12.67 -12.06 6.84
N MET A 91 -12.41 -10.89 6.28
CA MET A 91 -11.20 -10.54 5.54
C MET A 91 -10.62 -9.23 6.07
N VAL A 92 -9.33 -9.23 6.37
CA VAL A 92 -8.58 -8.01 6.68
C VAL A 92 -8.46 -7.18 5.40
N ILE A 93 -8.79 -5.89 5.46
CA ILE A 93 -8.71 -5.00 4.30
C ILE A 93 -7.81 -3.81 4.63
N VAL A 94 -6.79 -3.60 3.79
CA VAL A 94 -5.96 -2.38 3.79
C VAL A 94 -6.54 -1.41 2.78
N VAL A 95 -6.90 -0.22 3.25
CA VAL A 95 -7.68 0.79 2.50
C VAL A 95 -6.85 2.06 2.34
N PRO A 96 -6.04 2.20 1.26
CA PRO A 96 -5.24 3.39 1.00
C PRO A 96 -6.10 4.51 0.40
N ILE A 97 -6.29 5.61 1.14
CA ILE A 97 -7.10 6.77 0.71
C ILE A 97 -6.42 8.09 1.06
N TYR A 98 -6.96 9.18 0.51
CA TYR A 98 -6.63 10.54 0.86
C TYR A 98 -7.37 10.92 2.17
N GLU A 99 -6.61 11.21 3.22
CA GLU A 99 -7.15 11.52 4.56
C GLU A 99 -7.23 13.03 4.80
N GLU A 100 -8.37 13.50 5.31
CA GLU A 100 -8.50 14.79 6.00
C GLU A 100 -8.48 14.57 7.52
N GLU A 101 -7.44 15.05 8.20
CA GLU A 101 -7.40 15.08 9.67
C GLU A 101 -8.23 16.23 10.21
N MET A 102 -8.11 17.38 9.55
CA MET A 102 -8.91 18.59 9.75
C MET A 102 -8.77 19.47 8.50
N PRO A 103 -9.66 20.44 8.27
CA PRO A 103 -9.54 21.35 7.13
C PRO A 103 -8.14 21.97 7.02
N GLY A 104 -7.49 21.74 5.85
CA GLY A 104 -6.13 22.20 5.57
C GLY A 104 -5.01 21.26 6.03
N VAL A 105 -5.31 20.11 6.61
CA VAL A 105 -4.32 19.12 7.04
C VAL A 105 -4.68 17.74 6.48
N TYR A 106 -3.91 17.33 5.49
CA TYR A 106 -4.18 16.13 4.70
C TYR A 106 -3.00 15.18 4.69
N TYR A 107 -3.30 13.88 4.55
CA TYR A 107 -2.30 12.81 4.49
C TYR A 107 -2.62 11.77 3.40
N ASN A 108 -1.60 11.15 2.88
CA ASN A 108 -1.71 9.90 2.15
C ASN A 108 -1.69 8.76 3.18
N THR A 109 -2.79 8.04 3.31
CA THR A 109 -3.04 7.18 4.47
C THR A 109 -3.60 5.83 4.05
N ALA A 110 -3.18 4.77 4.72
CA ALA A 110 -3.81 3.47 4.63
C ALA A 110 -4.45 3.09 5.97
N ALA A 111 -5.75 2.90 5.97
CA ALA A 111 -6.49 2.35 7.09
C ALA A 111 -6.39 0.83 7.10
N VAL A 112 -6.31 0.21 8.27
CA VAL A 112 -6.33 -1.25 8.44
C VAL A 112 -7.60 -1.64 9.18
N ILE A 113 -8.40 -2.48 8.54
CA ILE A 113 -9.67 -2.99 9.02
C ILE A 113 -9.51 -4.49 9.25
N ASP A 114 -9.85 -4.98 10.45
CA ASP A 114 -9.77 -6.40 10.78
C ASP A 114 -10.94 -7.20 10.21
N ALA A 115 -10.81 -8.50 10.24
CA ALA A 115 -11.77 -9.48 9.70
C ALA A 115 -13.17 -9.41 10.34
N ASP A 116 -13.29 -8.84 11.53
CA ASP A 116 -14.58 -8.59 12.19
C ASP A 116 -15.22 -7.24 11.83
N GLY A 117 -14.54 -6.44 10.99
CA GLY A 117 -14.91 -5.09 10.61
C GLY A 117 -14.42 -4.00 11.55
N SER A 118 -13.67 -4.33 12.58
CA SER A 118 -13.11 -3.33 13.49
C SER A 118 -11.97 -2.55 12.82
N PHE A 119 -11.91 -1.23 13.09
CA PHE A 119 -10.80 -0.38 12.68
C PHE A 119 -9.63 -0.57 13.63
N LEU A 120 -8.52 -1.14 13.16
CA LEU A 120 -7.32 -1.38 13.98
C LEU A 120 -6.42 -0.14 14.09
N GLY A 121 -6.51 0.75 13.13
CA GLY A 121 -5.65 1.93 13.06
C GLY A 121 -5.28 2.28 11.62
N LYS A 122 -4.30 3.18 11.47
CA LYS A 122 -3.87 3.68 10.18
C LYS A 122 -2.37 3.95 10.14
N TYR A 123 -1.80 3.87 8.94
CA TYR A 123 -0.46 4.33 8.63
C TYR A 123 -0.55 5.55 7.71
N ARG A 124 0.19 6.61 8.02
CA ARG A 124 0.36 7.80 7.18
C ARG A 124 1.71 7.76 6.49
N LYS A 125 1.74 7.88 5.17
CA LYS A 125 2.96 7.90 4.36
C LYS A 125 3.99 8.85 4.94
N THR A 126 5.14 8.32 5.33
CA THR A 126 6.16 9.08 6.07
C THR A 126 6.98 9.97 5.14
N HIS A 127 7.35 9.46 3.97
CA HIS A 127 8.17 10.16 3.00
C HIS A 127 7.33 10.64 1.83
N ILE A 128 7.25 11.95 1.66
CA ILE A 128 6.42 12.60 0.63
C ILE A 128 7.33 13.09 -0.51
N PRO A 129 7.21 12.54 -1.73
CA PRO A 129 8.03 12.95 -2.86
C PRO A 129 7.68 14.35 -3.37
N GLN A 130 8.68 14.98 -4.00
CA GLN A 130 8.55 16.17 -4.82
C GLN A 130 9.50 16.00 -6.00
N VAL A 131 9.07 15.22 -7.00
CA VAL A 131 9.91 14.78 -8.12
C VAL A 131 9.19 15.02 -9.44
N ALA A 132 9.90 15.60 -10.40
CA ALA A 132 9.39 15.73 -11.78
C ALA A 132 9.55 14.38 -12.53
N PRO A 133 8.65 14.10 -13.48
CA PRO A 133 7.45 14.87 -13.79
C PRO A 133 6.28 14.46 -12.87
N GLY A 134 5.50 15.43 -12.40
CA GLY A 134 4.16 15.22 -11.84
C GLY A 134 4.06 14.63 -10.42
N PHE A 135 5.13 14.16 -9.78
CA PHE A 135 5.08 13.64 -8.40
C PHE A 135 5.17 14.78 -7.37
N TYR A 136 4.21 15.73 -7.44
CA TYR A 136 4.20 16.95 -6.62
C TYR A 136 3.34 16.75 -5.37
N GLU A 137 3.58 15.66 -4.63
CA GLU A 137 2.79 15.22 -3.49
C GLU A 137 2.85 16.21 -2.31
N LYS A 138 3.94 16.97 -2.15
CA LYS A 138 4.06 17.95 -1.05
C LYS A 138 3.05 19.09 -1.12
N PHE A 139 2.38 19.29 -2.25
CA PHE A 139 1.27 20.23 -2.35
C PHE A 139 0.04 19.74 -1.59
N PHE A 140 -0.15 18.43 -1.52
CA PHE A 140 -1.36 17.81 -0.97
C PHE A 140 -1.16 17.18 0.41
N PHE A 141 -0.01 16.54 0.63
CA PHE A 141 0.17 15.67 1.78
C PHE A 141 1.23 16.20 2.74
N LYS A 142 0.86 16.21 4.01
CA LYS A 142 1.80 16.37 5.12
C LYS A 142 2.54 15.05 5.35
N PRO A 143 3.84 15.06 5.70
CA PRO A 143 4.56 13.87 6.13
C PRO A 143 3.87 13.17 7.30
N GLY A 144 3.81 11.84 7.23
CA GLY A 144 3.23 11.00 8.28
C GLY A 144 3.88 11.19 9.64
N ASN A 145 3.09 11.10 10.70
CA ASN A 145 3.48 11.39 12.08
C ASN A 145 3.12 10.26 13.06
N LEU A 146 2.77 9.08 12.55
CA LEU A 146 2.34 7.94 13.38
C LEU A 146 3.45 6.90 13.60
N GLY A 147 4.65 7.15 13.06
CA GLY A 147 5.74 6.18 13.07
C GLY A 147 5.43 4.98 12.18
N TYR A 148 5.90 3.80 12.60
CA TYR A 148 5.79 2.55 11.84
C TYR A 148 4.96 1.53 12.61
N PRO A 149 3.63 1.70 12.71
CA PRO A 149 2.77 0.78 13.45
C PRO A 149 2.69 -0.58 12.75
N VAL A 150 2.59 -1.62 13.56
CA VAL A 150 2.28 -2.98 13.12
C VAL A 150 0.94 -3.37 13.72
N PHE A 151 0.04 -3.84 12.88
CA PHE A 151 -1.33 -4.17 13.24
C PHE A 151 -1.45 -5.66 13.51
N ASN A 152 -1.87 -6.02 14.74
CA ASN A 152 -2.17 -7.40 15.09
C ASN A 152 -3.56 -7.73 14.54
N THR A 153 -3.62 -8.27 13.33
CA THR A 153 -4.86 -8.67 12.69
C THR A 153 -5.28 -10.09 13.10
N ALA A 154 -6.47 -10.49 12.72
CA ALA A 154 -6.95 -11.87 12.95
C ALA A 154 -6.03 -12.95 12.35
N TYR A 155 -5.19 -12.61 11.36
CA TYR A 155 -4.45 -13.61 10.58
C TYR A 155 -2.93 -13.41 10.58
N VAL A 156 -2.42 -12.21 10.70
CA VAL A 156 -0.99 -11.88 10.54
C VAL A 156 -0.65 -10.56 11.23
N LYS A 157 0.59 -10.39 11.64
CA LYS A 157 1.14 -9.08 12.04
C LYS A 157 1.48 -8.29 10.77
N LEU A 158 0.61 -7.32 10.47
CA LEU A 158 0.62 -6.58 9.22
C LEU A 158 1.28 -5.22 9.37
N GLY A 159 2.26 -4.93 8.51
CA GLY A 159 2.81 -3.60 8.31
C GLY A 159 2.27 -2.95 7.03
N VAL A 160 2.30 -1.62 6.98
CA VAL A 160 2.00 -0.85 5.77
C VAL A 160 3.13 0.14 5.52
N TYR A 161 3.57 0.27 4.26
CA TYR A 161 4.62 1.19 3.85
C TYR A 161 4.30 1.69 2.44
N ILE A 162 3.97 2.98 2.27
CA ILE A 162 3.29 3.47 1.07
C ILE A 162 4.27 3.98 0.02
N CYS A 163 4.25 3.41 -1.18
CA CYS A 163 4.83 3.91 -2.43
C CYS A 163 6.31 4.37 -2.29
N TYR A 164 6.54 5.69 -2.29
CA TYR A 164 7.86 6.32 -2.16
C TYR A 164 8.62 5.92 -0.90
N ASP A 165 7.92 5.54 0.15
CA ASP A 165 8.52 5.00 1.37
C ASP A 165 9.47 3.82 1.07
N ARG A 166 9.19 3.04 0.02
CA ARG A 166 10.00 1.85 -0.33
C ARG A 166 11.48 2.13 -0.56
N HIS A 167 11.82 3.37 -0.96
CA HIS A 167 13.20 3.80 -1.18
C HIS A 167 14.02 3.97 0.10
N PHE A 168 13.38 3.93 1.28
CA PHE A 168 14.00 4.16 2.58
C PHE A 168 14.09 2.85 3.37
N PRO A 169 15.28 2.21 3.44
CA PRO A 169 15.47 0.94 4.16
C PRO A 169 15.11 0.99 5.64
N GLU A 170 15.17 2.17 6.24
CA GLU A 170 14.92 2.40 7.66
C GLU A 170 13.49 2.04 8.07
N GLY A 171 12.49 2.38 7.25
CA GLY A 171 11.10 2.08 7.54
C GLY A 171 10.77 0.58 7.43
N TRP A 172 11.32 -0.11 6.43
CA TRP A 172 11.23 -1.57 6.34
C TRP A 172 11.78 -2.24 7.58
N ARG A 173 12.97 -1.79 8.02
CA ARG A 173 13.63 -2.29 9.23
C ARG A 173 12.81 -1.99 10.47
N ALA A 174 12.26 -0.79 10.60
CA ALA A 174 11.44 -0.40 11.75
C ALA A 174 10.17 -1.25 11.84
N LEU A 175 9.43 -1.46 10.74
CA LEU A 175 8.26 -2.33 10.70
C LEU A 175 8.61 -3.77 11.10
N ALA A 176 9.70 -4.31 10.57
CA ALA A 176 10.12 -5.68 10.91
C ALA A 176 10.55 -5.82 12.38
N LEU A 177 11.21 -4.80 12.95
CA LEU A 177 11.57 -4.76 14.39
C LEU A 177 10.33 -4.64 15.28
N ASN A 178 9.29 -3.95 14.80
CA ASN A 178 7.99 -3.86 15.48
C ASN A 178 7.17 -5.15 15.33
N GLY A 179 7.70 -6.15 14.62
CA GLY A 179 7.14 -7.49 14.56
C GLY A 179 6.34 -7.82 13.31
N ALA A 180 6.38 -6.98 12.26
CA ALA A 180 5.71 -7.30 11.01
C ALA A 180 6.21 -8.63 10.41
N GLU A 181 5.27 -9.43 9.92
CA GLU A 181 5.51 -10.68 9.20
C GLU A 181 5.16 -10.53 7.70
N TYR A 182 4.15 -9.72 7.42
CA TYR A 182 3.74 -9.32 6.07
C TYR A 182 3.62 -7.80 6.02
N ILE A 183 4.21 -7.17 5.01
CA ILE A 183 4.16 -5.72 4.79
C ILE A 183 3.58 -5.47 3.40
N VAL A 184 2.55 -4.63 3.30
CA VAL A 184 2.00 -4.21 2.01
C VAL A 184 2.52 -2.84 1.61
N ASN A 185 2.85 -2.69 0.32
CA ASN A 185 3.31 -1.43 -0.26
C ASN A 185 2.37 -0.95 -1.38
N PRO A 186 1.23 -0.33 -1.02
CA PRO A 186 0.37 0.31 -2.01
C PRO A 186 1.08 1.47 -2.68
N SER A 187 1.04 1.50 -4.02
CA SER A 187 1.84 2.41 -4.83
C SER A 187 1.07 2.97 -6.02
N ALA A 188 1.60 4.09 -6.53
CA ALA A 188 1.26 4.72 -7.81
C ALA A 188 2.57 5.12 -8.49
N THR A 189 3.16 4.21 -9.27
CA THR A 189 4.46 4.41 -9.90
C THR A 189 4.42 4.12 -11.41
N VAL A 190 5.10 4.97 -12.19
CA VAL A 190 5.03 4.98 -13.65
C VAL A 190 6.28 4.42 -14.30
N ALA A 191 6.13 3.94 -15.54
CA ALA A 191 7.24 3.54 -16.39
C ALA A 191 8.18 4.71 -16.66
N GLY A 192 9.48 4.41 -16.83
CA GLY A 192 10.51 5.37 -17.19
C GLY A 192 11.27 6.01 -16.03
N LEU A 193 10.63 6.25 -14.90
CA LEU A 193 11.30 6.88 -13.75
C LEU A 193 11.89 5.84 -12.79
N SER A 194 11.07 4.93 -12.27
CA SER A 194 11.45 4.06 -11.16
C SER A 194 11.17 2.57 -11.39
N LYS A 195 10.80 2.16 -12.61
CA LYS A 195 10.46 0.77 -12.91
C LYS A 195 11.58 -0.22 -12.57
N TYR A 196 12.85 0.17 -12.80
CA TYR A 196 14.00 -0.67 -12.48
C TYR A 196 14.19 -0.89 -10.98
N LEU A 197 13.69 0.02 -10.13
CA LEU A 197 13.73 -0.11 -8.66
C LEU A 197 12.61 -1.02 -8.13
N TRP A 198 11.52 -1.19 -8.90
CA TRP A 198 10.34 -1.91 -8.45
C TRP A 198 10.62 -3.34 -8.04
N GLU A 199 11.34 -4.08 -8.88
CA GLU A 199 11.73 -5.46 -8.62
C GLU A 199 13.11 -5.60 -7.94
N LEU A 200 13.75 -4.50 -7.56
CA LEU A 200 15.04 -4.50 -6.88
C LEU A 200 14.90 -4.24 -5.38
N GLU A 201 14.25 -3.13 -5.02
CA GLU A 201 14.27 -2.63 -3.63
C GLU A 201 13.43 -3.46 -2.68
N GLN A 202 12.25 -3.90 -3.10
CA GLN A 202 11.34 -4.63 -2.24
C GLN A 202 11.78 -6.08 -2.02
N PRO A 203 12.25 -6.85 -3.04
CA PRO A 203 12.91 -8.12 -2.81
C PRO A 203 14.13 -8.04 -1.89
N ALA A 204 15.00 -7.04 -2.09
CA ALA A 204 16.12 -6.80 -1.19
C ALA A 204 15.66 -6.49 0.24
N SER A 205 14.60 -5.70 0.39
CA SER A 205 14.02 -5.36 1.70
C SER A 205 13.36 -6.57 2.37
N ALA A 206 12.66 -7.42 1.61
CA ALA A 206 12.09 -8.67 2.11
C ALA A 206 13.16 -9.59 2.69
N ALA A 207 14.24 -9.82 1.93
CA ALA A 207 15.36 -10.67 2.35
C ALA A 207 16.11 -10.07 3.56
N ALA A 208 16.43 -8.76 3.53
CA ALA A 208 17.14 -8.10 4.62
C ALA A 208 16.37 -8.09 5.95
N ASN A 209 15.05 -8.20 5.92
CA ASN A 209 14.18 -8.12 7.08
C ASN A 209 13.46 -9.44 7.40
N GLY A 210 13.60 -10.47 6.57
CA GLY A 210 12.95 -11.76 6.74
C GLY A 210 11.43 -11.61 6.87
N VAL A 211 10.78 -10.89 5.93
CA VAL A 211 9.34 -10.63 5.89
C VAL A 211 8.77 -10.92 4.50
N PHE A 212 7.49 -11.22 4.40
CA PHE A 212 6.77 -11.14 3.14
C PHE A 212 6.47 -9.68 2.78
N ILE A 213 6.48 -9.35 1.49
CA ILE A 213 6.03 -8.04 0.99
C ILE A 213 5.02 -8.26 -0.14
N GLY A 214 3.88 -7.55 -0.05
CA GLY A 214 2.93 -7.40 -1.15
C GLY A 214 3.05 -6.01 -1.75
N ALA A 215 3.54 -5.94 -2.98
CA ALA A 215 3.71 -4.70 -3.72
C ALA A 215 2.55 -4.50 -4.68
N ILE A 216 1.78 -3.43 -4.51
CA ILE A 216 0.59 -3.14 -5.31
C ILE A 216 0.82 -1.85 -6.09
N ASN A 217 0.58 -1.86 -7.41
CA ASN A 217 0.66 -0.67 -8.25
C ASN A 217 -0.67 -0.41 -8.97
N ARG A 218 -0.81 0.78 -9.51
CA ARG A 218 -1.85 1.14 -10.47
C ARG A 218 -1.51 0.61 -11.85
N VAL A 219 -2.50 0.64 -12.77
CA VAL A 219 -2.32 0.36 -14.20
C VAL A 219 -2.92 1.46 -15.06
N GLY A 220 -2.40 1.57 -16.30
CA GLY A 220 -2.97 2.42 -17.34
C GLY A 220 -2.54 3.89 -17.28
N LYS A 221 -3.18 4.69 -18.09
CA LYS A 221 -2.93 6.12 -18.22
C LYS A 221 -4.06 6.90 -17.57
N GLU A 222 -3.73 8.00 -16.90
CA GLU A 222 -4.71 8.85 -16.24
C GLU A 222 -4.76 10.23 -16.88
N GLU A 223 -5.84 10.51 -17.61
CA GLU A 223 -6.08 11.81 -18.22
C GLU A 223 -6.55 12.85 -17.17
N PRO A 224 -6.17 14.12 -17.29
CA PRO A 224 -5.43 14.74 -18.44
C PRO A 224 -3.89 14.68 -18.33
N TRP A 225 -3.32 13.97 -17.35
CA TRP A 225 -1.88 14.01 -17.05
C TRP A 225 -1.05 12.92 -17.73
N ALA A 226 -1.67 12.08 -18.56
CA ALA A 226 -1.02 10.93 -19.16
C ALA A 226 0.24 11.27 -19.98
N ASN A 227 0.22 12.42 -20.69
CA ASN A 227 1.38 12.86 -21.46
C ASN A 227 2.56 13.31 -20.59
N GLU A 228 2.30 13.84 -19.39
CA GLU A 228 3.32 14.28 -18.45
C GLU A 228 3.83 13.12 -17.60
N MET A 229 2.91 12.35 -17.03
CA MET A 229 3.21 11.28 -16.07
C MET A 229 3.66 9.99 -16.74
N GLY A 230 3.14 9.67 -17.93
CA GLY A 230 3.33 8.37 -18.55
C GLY A 230 2.27 7.36 -18.10
N GLU A 231 2.66 6.10 -18.02
CA GLU A 231 1.77 4.97 -17.78
C GLU A 231 2.12 4.26 -16.46
N PHE A 232 1.11 4.02 -15.64
CA PHE A 232 1.21 3.12 -14.50
C PHE A 232 1.26 1.69 -15.00
N TYR A 233 2.33 0.97 -14.67
CA TYR A 233 2.64 -0.30 -15.33
C TYR A 233 2.08 -1.54 -14.65
N GLY A 234 1.37 -1.41 -13.53
CA GLY A 234 0.91 -2.59 -12.76
C GLY A 234 2.06 -3.41 -12.22
N SER A 235 2.13 -4.67 -12.64
CA SER A 235 3.19 -5.59 -12.22
C SER A 235 3.26 -5.71 -10.69
N SER A 236 2.08 -5.75 -10.05
CA SER A 236 1.96 -6.01 -8.62
C SER A 236 2.48 -7.42 -8.31
N TYR A 237 3.11 -7.62 -7.14
CA TYR A 237 3.69 -8.93 -6.84
C TYR A 237 3.73 -9.21 -5.33
N ILE A 238 3.93 -10.50 -5.01
CA ILE A 238 4.24 -10.97 -3.67
C ILE A 238 5.64 -11.55 -3.66
N VAL A 239 6.46 -11.10 -2.70
CA VAL A 239 7.84 -11.58 -2.51
C VAL A 239 8.00 -12.20 -1.11
N ASN A 240 8.75 -13.30 -1.05
CA ASN A 240 8.97 -14.05 0.16
C ASN A 240 10.16 -13.53 1.00
N PRO A 241 10.36 -14.03 2.23
CA PRO A 241 11.46 -13.63 3.11
C PRO A 241 12.88 -13.93 2.59
N ARG A 242 13.02 -14.66 1.47
CA ARG A 242 14.30 -14.89 0.78
C ARG A 242 14.56 -13.92 -0.36
N GLY A 243 13.58 -13.03 -0.66
CA GLY A 243 13.67 -12.07 -1.75
C GLY A 243 13.24 -12.63 -3.10
N GLU A 244 12.54 -13.75 -3.13
CA GLU A 244 12.02 -14.38 -4.35
C GLU A 244 10.58 -13.90 -4.61
N ILE A 245 10.30 -13.47 -5.83
CA ILE A 245 8.94 -13.13 -6.26
C ILE A 245 8.18 -14.44 -6.52
N GLU A 246 7.17 -14.72 -5.69
CA GLU A 246 6.39 -15.97 -5.78
C GLU A 246 5.19 -15.86 -6.71
N ALA A 247 4.64 -14.66 -6.86
CA ALA A 247 3.53 -14.38 -7.76
C ALA A 247 3.59 -12.94 -8.25
N GLN A 248 3.24 -12.72 -9.52
CA GLN A 248 3.29 -11.42 -10.16
C GLN A 248 2.09 -11.25 -11.10
N ALA A 249 1.43 -10.11 -11.01
CA ALA A 249 0.35 -9.70 -11.88
C ALA A 249 0.88 -9.16 -13.22
N SER A 250 -0.02 -9.04 -14.19
CA SER A 250 0.26 -8.54 -15.52
C SER A 250 0.77 -7.09 -15.55
N TYR A 251 1.33 -6.72 -16.68
CA TYR A 251 1.60 -5.34 -17.03
C TYR A 251 0.39 -4.76 -17.77
N GLY A 252 -0.20 -3.71 -17.22
CA GLY A 252 -1.21 -2.89 -17.92
C GLY A 252 -2.67 -3.31 -17.77
N ASP A 253 -2.99 -4.46 -17.18
CA ASP A 253 -4.37 -4.91 -17.01
C ASP A 253 -4.88 -4.74 -15.57
N ASP A 254 -6.20 -4.51 -15.42
CA ASP A 254 -6.87 -4.63 -14.13
C ASP A 254 -6.84 -6.09 -13.68
N GLU A 255 -6.29 -6.34 -12.49
CA GLU A 255 -6.09 -7.72 -12.03
C GLU A 255 -6.20 -7.85 -10.51
N LEU A 256 -6.82 -8.94 -10.08
CA LEU A 256 -6.75 -9.45 -8.73
C LEU A 256 -5.66 -10.53 -8.66
N LEU A 257 -4.51 -10.20 -8.09
CA LEU A 257 -3.47 -11.19 -7.79
C LEU A 257 -3.81 -11.89 -6.47
N VAL A 258 -3.95 -13.22 -6.50
CA VAL A 258 -4.15 -14.05 -5.29
C VAL A 258 -2.99 -15.02 -5.15
N HIS A 259 -2.38 -15.06 -3.97
CA HIS A 259 -1.31 -16.00 -3.66
C HIS A 259 -1.39 -16.48 -2.20
N GLU A 260 -0.97 -17.72 -1.97
CA GLU A 260 -0.90 -18.31 -0.62
C GLU A 260 0.55 -18.26 -0.12
N ILE A 261 0.79 -17.47 0.93
CA ILE A 261 2.10 -17.37 1.59
C ILE A 261 2.19 -18.32 2.79
N ASP A 262 3.39 -18.80 3.09
CA ASP A 262 3.66 -19.63 4.27
C ASP A 262 4.40 -18.83 5.35
N LEU A 263 3.67 -18.38 6.36
CA LEU A 263 4.21 -17.56 7.45
C LEU A 263 5.30 -18.27 8.28
N ASP A 264 5.39 -19.60 8.25
CA ASP A 264 6.47 -20.34 8.94
C ASP A 264 7.84 -20.01 8.33
N MET A 265 7.89 -19.63 7.03
CA MET A 265 9.11 -19.19 6.36
C MET A 265 9.72 -17.92 7.01
N VAL A 266 8.90 -17.02 7.58
CA VAL A 266 9.40 -15.85 8.31
C VAL A 266 10.31 -16.27 9.44
N ARG A 267 9.84 -17.24 10.25
CA ARG A 267 10.61 -17.76 11.35
C ARG A 267 11.84 -18.53 10.88
N GLU A 268 11.67 -19.43 9.90
CA GLU A 268 12.75 -20.23 9.34
C GLU A 268 13.92 -19.35 8.84
N VAL A 269 13.60 -18.30 8.07
CA VAL A 269 14.62 -17.38 7.53
C VAL A 269 15.31 -16.59 8.64
N ARG A 270 14.55 -16.09 9.63
CA ARG A 270 15.11 -15.33 10.76
C ARG A 270 15.96 -16.20 11.69
N ASP A 271 15.60 -17.47 11.88
CA ASP A 271 16.39 -18.42 12.67
C ASP A 271 17.67 -18.83 11.93
N THR A 272 17.63 -18.91 10.59
CA THR A 272 18.80 -19.25 9.76
C THR A 272 19.83 -18.12 9.74
N TRP A 273 19.44 -16.91 9.43
CA TRP A 273 20.36 -15.78 9.21
C TRP A 273 20.60 -14.93 10.44
N GLN A 274 19.66 -14.88 11.40
CA GLN A 274 19.75 -14.15 12.65
C GLN A 274 20.17 -12.68 12.53
N PHE A 275 19.84 -12.02 11.43
CA PHE A 275 20.20 -10.62 11.13
C PHE A 275 19.80 -9.64 12.26
N PHE A 276 18.67 -9.89 12.95
CA PHE A 276 18.22 -9.03 14.03
C PHE A 276 19.11 -9.13 15.29
N ARG A 277 19.66 -10.32 15.59
CA ARG A 277 20.62 -10.52 16.67
C ARG A 277 21.93 -9.80 16.39
N ASP A 278 22.40 -9.88 15.16
CA ASP A 278 23.73 -9.43 14.75
C ASP A 278 23.79 -7.94 14.40
N ARG A 279 22.66 -7.21 14.55
CA ARG A 279 22.64 -5.75 14.37
C ARG A 279 23.53 -5.05 15.39
N ARG A 280 24.23 -4.03 14.92
CA ARG A 280 25.13 -3.17 15.72
C ARG A 280 24.45 -1.79 15.93
N SER A 281 23.32 -1.78 16.62
CA SER A 281 22.53 -0.56 16.88
C SER A 281 23.32 0.51 17.64
N ASP A 282 24.35 0.08 18.39
CA ASP A 282 25.33 0.94 19.05
C ASP A 282 26.18 1.79 18.07
N LEU A 283 26.27 1.40 16.80
CA LEU A 283 27.03 2.09 15.75
C LEU A 283 26.13 2.88 14.76
N TYR A 284 24.83 2.78 14.89
CA TYR A 284 23.88 3.39 13.92
C TYR A 284 23.44 4.81 14.28
N GLY A 285 24.07 5.46 15.26
CA GLY A 285 23.68 6.82 15.70
C GLY A 285 23.59 7.82 14.55
N ARG A 286 24.50 7.73 13.58
CA ARG A 286 24.50 8.61 12.39
C ARG A 286 23.22 8.56 11.57
N LEU A 287 22.49 7.44 11.57
CA LEU A 287 21.21 7.31 10.85
C LEU A 287 20.08 8.16 11.46
N THR A 288 20.21 8.58 12.70
CA THR A 288 19.20 9.37 13.42
C THR A 288 19.61 10.82 13.65
N GLU A 289 20.83 11.20 13.25
CA GLU A 289 21.31 12.57 13.30
C GLU A 289 20.72 13.40 12.13
N LYS A 290 20.44 14.71 12.36
CA LYS A 290 19.98 15.63 11.32
C LYS A 290 21.13 16.24 10.54
#